data_23108bd25580cb3d1b0ffc2e5f01a62a
#
_entry.id   23108bd25580cb3d1b0ffc2e5f01a62a
#
_cell.length_a   1.000
_cell.length_b   1.000
_cell.length_c   1.000
_cell.angle_alpha   90.00
_cell.angle_beta   90.00
_cell.angle_gamma   90.00
#
_symmetry.space_group_name_H-M   'P 1'
#
loop_
_entity.id
_entity.type
_entity.pdbx_description
1 polymer ?
#
loop_
_entity_poly.entity_id
_entity_poly.type
_entity_poly.pdbx_seq_one_letter_code
_entity_poly.pdbx_strand_id
1 'polypeptide(L)'
;MITIQLHKILNVSVCWDILRSVRWENGVVCPTCSSSTIVKNGKDPIHKDNQHYHCKGCNKYFDDLSDTIFSGSQQPLHHWITVLYLMNLNVSNLQIAQELDISEDTSQAMCSIIREGIVKKSEWRPTLLYALAVKLKLTSVML
;
A
#
# COMPACT_ATOMS: atom_id res chain seq x y z
N MET A 1 -27.47 4.54 2.06
CA MET A 1 -26.15 4.52 2.71
C MET A 1 -25.37 5.75 2.26
N ILE A 2 -24.94 6.55 3.20
CA ILE A 2 -24.09 7.68 2.86
C ILE A 2 -22.72 7.09 2.54
N THR A 3 -22.49 6.81 1.28
CA THR A 3 -21.15 6.46 0.82
C THR A 3 -20.37 7.75 0.77
N ILE A 4 -19.76 8.09 1.89
CA ILE A 4 -18.71 9.08 1.88
C ILE A 4 -17.60 8.45 1.06
N GLN A 5 -17.21 9.09 -0.01
CA GLN A 5 -16.12 8.61 -0.83
C GLN A 5 -14.82 8.72 -0.04
N LEU A 6 -14.53 7.67 0.71
CA LEU A 6 -13.41 7.62 1.65
C LEU A 6 -12.08 8.00 0.99
N HIS A 7 -11.88 7.58 -0.26
CA HIS A 7 -10.67 7.91 -0.99
C HIS A 7 -10.48 9.42 -1.20
N LYS A 8 -11.58 10.21 -1.20
CA LYS A 8 -11.51 11.67 -1.34
C LYS A 8 -11.14 12.38 -0.04
N ILE A 9 -11.43 11.75 1.09
CA ILE A 9 -11.09 12.32 2.40
C ILE A 9 -9.80 11.79 2.98
N LEU A 10 -9.25 10.71 2.41
CA LEU A 10 -7.94 10.21 2.79
C LEU A 10 -6.86 11.13 2.23
N ASN A 11 -6.07 11.70 3.11
CA ASN A 11 -4.91 12.48 2.71
C ASN A 11 -3.86 11.53 2.11
N VAL A 12 -3.41 11.82 0.89
CA VAL A 12 -2.44 11.01 0.17
C VAL A 12 -1.14 10.85 0.97
N SER A 13 -0.63 11.94 1.54
CA SER A 13 0.56 11.92 2.39
C SER A 13 0.41 10.98 3.58
N VAL A 14 -0.76 10.97 4.22
CA VAL A 14 -1.04 10.10 5.37
C VAL A 14 -0.98 8.63 4.95
N CYS A 15 -1.50 8.30 3.77
CA CYS A 15 -1.43 6.93 3.24
C CYS A 15 0.02 6.46 3.07
N TRP A 16 0.88 7.31 2.54
CA TRP A 16 2.30 7.00 2.40
C TRP A 16 2.99 6.86 3.75
N ASP A 17 2.65 7.71 4.72
CA ASP A 17 3.19 7.61 6.08
C ASP A 17 2.77 6.30 6.75
N ILE A 18 1.53 5.89 6.58
CA ILE A 18 1.04 4.60 7.09
C ILE A 18 1.82 3.44 6.46
N LEU A 19 1.96 3.44 5.14
CA LEU A 19 2.72 2.40 4.44
C LEU A 19 4.16 2.31 4.96
N ARG A 20 4.85 3.44 5.03
CA ARG A 20 6.23 3.48 5.52
C ARG A 20 6.35 3.03 6.97
N SER A 21 5.41 3.43 7.82
CA SER A 21 5.43 3.04 9.24
C SER A 21 5.27 1.54 9.43
N VAL A 22 4.56 0.87 8.54
CA VAL A 22 4.38 -0.58 8.58
C VAL A 22 5.55 -1.29 7.90
N ARG A 23 5.91 -0.86 6.69
CA ARG A 23 6.95 -1.52 5.91
C ARG A 23 8.34 -1.37 6.52
N TRP A 24 8.63 -0.18 6.99
CA TRP A 24 9.94 0.17 7.52
C TRP A 24 9.94 0.32 9.05
N GLU A 25 9.17 -0.50 9.72
CA GLU A 25 9.03 -0.49 11.19
C GLU A 25 10.38 -0.52 11.90
N ASN A 26 11.31 -1.32 11.42
CA ASN A 26 12.66 -1.48 11.97
C ASN A 26 13.73 -0.75 11.14
N GLY A 27 13.33 0.25 10.37
CA GLY A 27 14.23 0.98 9.48
C GLY A 27 14.23 0.43 8.06
N VAL A 28 14.70 1.24 7.13
CA VAL A 28 14.72 0.88 5.71
C VAL A 28 15.81 -0.16 5.45
N VAL A 29 15.44 -1.26 4.80
CA VAL A 29 16.38 -2.31 4.40
C VAL A 29 16.21 -2.62 2.91
N CYS A 30 17.31 -2.98 2.26
CA CYS A 30 17.27 -3.36 0.84
C CYS A 30 16.47 -4.65 0.65
N PRO A 31 15.45 -4.66 -0.22
CA PRO A 31 14.69 -5.89 -0.48
C PRO A 31 15.49 -6.95 -1.21
N THR A 32 16.63 -6.60 -1.81
CA THR A 32 17.47 -7.55 -2.56
C THR A 32 18.53 -8.21 -1.68
N CYS A 33 19.28 -7.41 -0.89
CA CYS A 33 20.44 -7.92 -0.12
C CYS A 33 20.26 -7.78 1.40
N SER A 34 19.15 -7.21 1.85
CA SER A 34 18.82 -7.00 3.28
C SER A 34 19.80 -6.06 4.01
N SER A 35 20.63 -5.30 3.29
CA SER A 35 21.52 -4.31 3.88
C SER A 35 20.73 -3.17 4.50
N SER A 36 21.21 -2.64 5.62
CA SER A 36 20.68 -1.44 6.26
C SER A 36 21.44 -0.17 5.84
N THR A 37 22.46 -0.30 5.01
CA THR A 37 23.25 0.84 4.52
C THR A 37 22.51 1.49 3.33
N ILE A 38 21.46 2.24 3.65
CA ILE A 38 20.56 2.83 2.67
C ILE A 38 20.64 4.34 2.75
N VAL A 39 20.68 4.98 1.57
CA VAL A 39 20.60 6.44 1.46
C VAL A 39 19.36 6.82 0.66
N LYS A 40 18.76 7.94 1.01
CA LYS A 40 17.62 8.49 0.26
C LYS A 40 18.12 9.04 -1.08
N ASN A 41 17.40 8.75 -2.14
CA ASN A 41 17.74 9.11 -3.51
C ASN A 41 16.62 9.92 -4.18
N GLY A 42 16.07 10.90 -3.45
CA GLY A 42 15.02 11.74 -3.97
C GLY A 42 13.64 11.10 -3.95
N LYS A 43 12.68 11.80 -4.53
CA LYS A 43 11.29 11.36 -4.60
C LYS A 43 10.87 11.16 -6.04
N ASP A 44 9.83 10.34 -6.23
CA ASP A 44 9.27 10.08 -7.54
C ASP A 44 8.70 11.38 -8.14
N PRO A 45 8.99 11.70 -9.42
CA PRO A 45 8.47 12.93 -10.04
C PRO A 45 6.96 12.94 -10.24
N ILE A 46 6.33 11.77 -10.35
CA ILE A 46 4.88 11.64 -10.54
C ILE A 46 4.18 11.48 -9.19
N HIS A 47 4.68 10.56 -8.35
CA HIS A 47 4.16 10.27 -7.02
C HIS A 47 5.08 10.89 -5.98
N LYS A 48 4.93 12.17 -5.71
CA LYS A 48 5.85 12.99 -4.91
C LYS A 48 6.07 12.47 -3.48
N ASP A 49 5.16 11.67 -2.96
CA ASP A 49 5.29 11.06 -1.62
C ASP A 49 6.07 9.75 -1.63
N ASN A 50 6.31 9.17 -2.80
CA ASN A 50 7.08 7.94 -2.93
C ASN A 50 8.58 8.25 -2.82
N GLN A 51 9.21 7.80 -1.74
CA GLN A 51 10.63 8.01 -1.51
C GLN A 51 11.45 6.95 -2.23
N HIS A 52 12.43 7.38 -3.00
CA HIS A 52 13.41 6.51 -3.63
C HIS A 52 14.63 6.32 -2.72
N TYR A 53 15.25 5.16 -2.82
CA TYR A 53 16.42 4.78 -2.01
C TYR A 53 17.51 4.17 -2.89
N HIS A 54 18.74 4.26 -2.41
CA HIS A 54 19.88 3.59 -3.00
C HIS A 54 20.56 2.72 -1.94
N CYS A 55 20.75 1.44 -2.24
CA CYS A 55 21.45 0.52 -1.38
C CYS A 55 22.95 0.58 -1.68
N LYS A 56 23.75 0.94 -0.69
CA LYS A 56 25.20 0.96 -0.83
C LYS A 56 25.83 -0.44 -0.74
N GLY A 57 25.09 -1.43 -0.22
CA GLY A 57 25.55 -2.80 -0.12
C GLY A 57 25.59 -3.52 -1.47
N CYS A 58 24.50 -3.46 -2.24
CA CYS A 58 24.39 -4.12 -3.55
C CYS A 58 24.30 -3.16 -4.74
N ASN A 59 24.34 -1.85 -4.48
CA ASN A 59 24.29 -0.77 -5.47
C ASN A 59 23.00 -0.74 -6.29
N LYS A 60 21.90 -1.29 -5.76
CA LYS A 60 20.60 -1.25 -6.42
C LYS A 60 19.73 -0.12 -5.88
N TYR A 61 18.78 0.30 -6.71
CA TYR A 61 17.78 1.32 -6.37
C TYR A 61 16.45 0.65 -6.08
N PHE A 62 15.70 1.21 -5.16
CA PHE A 62 14.35 0.76 -4.83
C PHE A 62 13.56 1.94 -4.26
N ASP A 63 12.26 1.74 -4.04
CA ASP A 63 11.40 2.76 -3.45
C ASP A 63 10.47 2.14 -2.39
N ASP A 64 9.57 2.96 -1.85
CA ASP A 64 8.63 2.52 -0.82
C ASP A 64 7.69 1.40 -1.28
N LEU A 65 7.49 1.24 -2.58
CA LEU A 65 6.59 0.23 -3.15
C LEU A 65 7.31 -0.97 -3.76
N SER A 66 8.62 -0.88 -3.95
CA SER A 66 9.40 -1.96 -4.59
C SER A 66 9.17 -3.28 -3.86
N ASP A 67 8.93 -4.33 -4.63
CA ASP A 67 8.73 -5.68 -4.13
C ASP A 67 7.43 -5.85 -3.29
N THR A 68 6.51 -4.89 -3.36
CA THR A 68 5.17 -5.02 -2.80
C THR A 68 4.17 -5.36 -3.88
N ILE A 69 2.95 -5.75 -3.47
CA ILE A 69 1.84 -5.95 -4.42
C ILE A 69 1.44 -4.66 -5.15
N PHE A 70 1.81 -3.51 -4.61
CA PHE A 70 1.50 -2.19 -5.17
C PHE A 70 2.50 -1.75 -6.23
N SER A 71 3.60 -2.46 -6.38
CA SER A 71 4.65 -2.13 -7.34
C SER A 71 4.14 -2.25 -8.78
N GLY A 72 4.42 -1.25 -9.59
CA GLY A 72 4.03 -1.22 -10.99
C GLY A 72 2.54 -1.00 -11.26
N SER A 73 1.75 -0.74 -10.23
CA SER A 73 0.32 -0.48 -10.39
C SER A 73 0.06 0.91 -10.95
N GLN A 74 -0.92 1.02 -11.83
CA GLN A 74 -1.44 2.30 -12.32
C GLN A 74 -2.37 2.97 -11.31
N GLN A 75 -2.89 2.21 -10.35
CA GLN A 75 -3.75 2.75 -9.31
C GLN A 75 -2.92 3.41 -8.21
N PRO A 76 -3.30 4.62 -7.74
CA PRO A 76 -2.56 5.29 -6.67
C PRO A 76 -2.67 4.54 -5.35
N LEU A 77 -1.69 4.74 -4.47
CA LEU A 77 -1.62 4.04 -3.19
C LEU A 77 -2.88 4.24 -2.34
N HIS A 78 -3.46 5.44 -2.32
CA HIS A 78 -4.65 5.70 -1.52
C HIS A 78 -5.86 4.88 -1.99
N HIS A 79 -5.94 4.52 -3.27
CA HIS A 79 -6.96 3.59 -3.78
C HIS A 79 -6.74 2.19 -3.20
N TRP A 80 -5.50 1.71 -3.18
CA TRP A 80 -5.17 0.40 -2.61
C TRP A 80 -5.52 0.32 -1.13
N ILE A 81 -5.19 1.36 -0.38
CA ILE A 81 -5.50 1.42 1.05
C ILE A 81 -7.01 1.45 1.27
N THR A 82 -7.74 2.21 0.47
CA THR A 82 -9.20 2.26 0.54
C THR A 82 -9.82 0.90 0.22
N VAL A 83 -9.35 0.23 -0.82
CA VAL A 83 -9.84 -1.12 -1.17
C VAL A 83 -9.60 -2.09 -0.02
N LEU A 84 -8.42 -2.07 0.55
CA LEU A 84 -8.07 -2.94 1.69
C LEU A 84 -8.99 -2.67 2.89
N TYR A 85 -9.25 -1.41 3.20
CA TYR A 85 -10.16 -1.01 4.27
C TYR A 85 -11.58 -1.51 4.01
N LEU A 86 -12.10 -1.31 2.80
CA LEU A 86 -13.45 -1.72 2.43
C LEU A 86 -13.60 -3.24 2.40
N MET A 87 -12.57 -3.97 1.99
CA MET A 87 -12.55 -5.44 2.06
C MET A 87 -12.64 -5.93 3.51
N ASN A 88 -12.01 -5.25 4.44
CA ASN A 88 -12.13 -5.56 5.88
C ASN A 88 -13.56 -5.38 6.40
N LEU A 89 -14.34 -4.53 5.75
CA LEU A 89 -15.75 -4.30 6.08
C LEU A 89 -16.70 -5.22 5.29
N ASN A 90 -16.15 -6.18 4.53
CA ASN A 90 -16.93 -7.09 3.69
C ASN A 90 -17.78 -6.37 2.63
N VAL A 91 -17.31 -5.27 2.11
CA VAL A 91 -17.96 -4.52 1.04
C VAL A 91 -17.76 -5.26 -0.29
N SER A 92 -18.80 -5.30 -1.12
CA SER A 92 -18.75 -5.99 -2.42
C SER A 92 -17.83 -5.27 -3.42
N ASN A 93 -17.34 -6.01 -4.41
CA ASN A 93 -16.50 -5.44 -5.48
C ASN A 93 -17.21 -4.31 -6.23
N LEU A 94 -18.53 -4.46 -6.44
CA LEU A 94 -19.34 -3.43 -7.11
C LEU A 94 -19.41 -2.14 -6.28
N GLN A 95 -19.63 -2.26 -4.98
CA GLN A 95 -19.66 -1.10 -4.08
C GLN A 95 -18.28 -0.43 -3.97
N ILE A 96 -17.20 -1.21 -3.95
CA ILE A 96 -15.84 -0.67 -3.97
C ILE A 96 -15.59 0.12 -5.26
N ALA A 97 -16.00 -0.43 -6.41
CA ALA A 97 -15.88 0.25 -7.69
C ALA A 97 -16.63 1.59 -7.70
N GLN A 98 -17.84 1.62 -7.17
CA GLN A 98 -18.64 2.85 -7.06
C GLN A 98 -17.99 3.87 -6.13
N GLU A 99 -17.45 3.42 -5.00
CA GLU A 99 -16.82 4.29 -4.02
C GLU A 99 -15.53 4.94 -4.58
N LEU A 100 -14.75 4.20 -5.34
CA LEU A 100 -13.50 4.68 -5.93
C LEU A 100 -13.68 5.35 -7.29
N ASP A 101 -14.88 5.27 -7.86
CA ASP A 101 -15.15 5.75 -9.22
C ASP A 101 -14.24 5.07 -10.26
N ILE A 102 -14.11 3.76 -10.13
CA ILE A 102 -13.34 2.90 -11.05
C ILE A 102 -14.28 1.85 -11.64
N SER A 103 -13.82 1.15 -12.68
CA SER A 103 -14.59 0.06 -13.26
C SER A 103 -14.67 -1.12 -12.30
N GLU A 104 -15.74 -1.91 -12.43
CA GLU A 104 -15.90 -3.13 -11.63
C GLU A 104 -14.77 -4.12 -11.90
N ASP A 105 -14.32 -4.22 -13.15
CA ASP A 105 -13.19 -5.09 -13.52
C ASP A 105 -11.91 -4.68 -12.79
N THR A 106 -11.64 -3.39 -12.71
CA THR A 106 -10.48 -2.86 -11.98
C THR A 106 -10.59 -3.17 -10.48
N SER A 107 -11.77 -2.96 -9.89
CA SER A 107 -12.03 -3.27 -8.49
C SER A 107 -11.82 -4.76 -8.21
N GLN A 108 -12.35 -5.63 -9.07
CA GLN A 108 -12.21 -7.07 -8.94
C GLN A 108 -10.75 -7.50 -9.04
N ALA A 109 -10.00 -6.92 -9.98
CA ALA A 109 -8.57 -7.20 -10.14
C ALA A 109 -7.78 -6.80 -8.89
N MET A 110 -8.04 -5.60 -8.35
CA MET A 110 -7.38 -5.13 -7.13
C MET A 110 -7.67 -6.03 -5.94
N CYS A 111 -8.95 -6.40 -5.75
CA CYS A 111 -9.34 -7.32 -4.68
C CYS A 111 -8.66 -8.67 -4.81
N SER A 112 -8.56 -9.21 -6.02
CA SER A 112 -7.89 -10.49 -6.29
C SER A 112 -6.41 -10.43 -5.96
N ILE A 113 -5.73 -9.35 -6.33
CA ILE A 113 -4.30 -9.15 -6.02
C ILE A 113 -4.08 -9.11 -4.51
N ILE A 114 -4.95 -8.42 -3.77
CA ILE A 114 -4.86 -8.34 -2.31
C ILE A 114 -5.08 -9.72 -1.69
N ARG A 115 -6.10 -10.47 -2.12
CA ARG A 115 -6.37 -11.82 -1.61
C ARG A 115 -5.19 -12.77 -1.87
N GLU A 116 -4.64 -12.75 -3.07
CA GLU A 116 -3.47 -13.54 -3.42
C GLU A 116 -2.26 -13.18 -2.57
N GLY A 117 -2.05 -11.88 -2.32
CA GLY A 117 -0.96 -11.40 -1.49
C GLY A 117 -1.08 -11.87 -0.02
N ILE A 118 -2.31 -11.98 0.50
CA ILE A 118 -2.55 -12.49 1.85
C ILE A 118 -2.28 -14.00 1.93
N VAL A 119 -2.68 -14.75 0.90
CA VAL A 119 -2.55 -16.22 0.88
C VAL A 119 -1.13 -16.67 0.58
N LYS A 120 -0.41 -15.96 -0.28
CA LYS A 120 0.98 -16.31 -0.63
C LYS A 120 1.88 -16.19 0.59
N LYS A 121 2.52 -17.30 0.96
CA LYS A 121 3.54 -17.36 2.02
C LYS A 121 4.87 -16.76 1.53
N SER A 122 4.87 -15.53 1.09
CA SER A 122 6.10 -14.80 0.86
C SER A 122 6.46 -14.06 2.15
N GLU A 123 7.74 -13.99 2.44
CA GLU A 123 8.29 -13.67 3.76
C GLU A 123 7.72 -12.41 4.42
N TRP A 124 7.35 -11.39 3.65
CA TRP A 124 6.89 -10.13 4.24
C TRP A 124 5.59 -9.58 3.62
N ARG A 125 5.21 -10.04 2.42
CA ARG A 125 3.99 -9.55 1.74
C ARG A 125 2.70 -9.77 2.53
N PRO A 126 2.45 -10.98 3.05
CA PRO A 126 1.28 -11.21 3.89
C PRO A 126 1.35 -10.39 5.18
N THR A 127 2.53 -10.25 5.76
CA THR A 127 2.75 -9.47 6.98
C THR A 127 2.44 -8.00 6.76
N LEU A 128 2.88 -7.43 5.62
CA LEU A 128 2.59 -6.05 5.28
C LEU A 128 1.09 -5.80 5.14
N LEU A 129 0.40 -6.62 4.38
CA LEU A 129 -1.05 -6.49 4.18
C LEU A 129 -1.82 -6.67 5.48
N TYR A 130 -1.45 -7.65 6.28
CA TYR A 130 -2.07 -7.88 7.57
C TYR A 130 -1.87 -6.68 8.51
N ALA A 131 -0.65 -6.19 8.60
CA ALA A 131 -0.32 -5.05 9.44
C ALA A 131 -1.04 -3.78 8.99
N LEU A 132 -1.15 -3.55 7.67
CA LEU A 132 -1.93 -2.45 7.12
C LEU A 132 -3.40 -2.59 7.49
N ALA A 133 -3.97 -3.77 7.35
CA ALA A 133 -5.37 -4.05 7.69
C ALA A 133 -5.64 -3.78 9.17
N VAL A 134 -4.77 -4.25 10.05
CA VAL A 134 -4.87 -4.03 11.49
C VAL A 134 -4.77 -2.54 11.82
N LYS A 135 -3.82 -1.85 11.23
CA LYS A 135 -3.62 -0.41 11.48
C LYS A 135 -4.82 0.42 11.02
N LEU A 136 -5.38 0.10 9.86
CA LEU A 136 -6.58 0.77 9.36
C LEU A 136 -7.78 0.52 10.26
N LYS A 137 -7.93 -0.70 10.76
CA LYS A 137 -9.00 -1.05 11.69
C LYS A 137 -8.87 -0.28 13.01
N LEU A 138 -7.68 -0.17 13.55
CA LEU A 138 -7.42 0.61 14.75
C LEU A 138 -7.72 2.09 14.52
N THR A 139 -7.32 2.63 13.38
CA THR A 139 -7.60 4.02 13.01
C THR A 139 -9.09 4.27 12.89
N SER A 140 -9.85 3.33 12.33
CA SER A 140 -11.32 3.46 12.21
C SER A 140 -12.02 3.42 13.56
N VAL A 141 -11.49 2.70 14.53
CA VAL A 141 -12.03 2.63 15.90
C VAL A 141 -11.74 3.92 16.66
N MET A 142 -10.66 4.61 16.36
CA MET A 142 -10.28 5.86 17.02
C MET A 142 -10.98 7.09 16.42
N LEU A 143 -11.65 6.95 15.30
CA LEU A 143 -12.46 8.00 14.67
C LEU A 143 -13.90 7.88 15.11
#